data_c29bb5398a4863c1dd2f1b8589b642d4
#
_entry.id   c29bb5398a4863c1dd2f1b8589b642d4
#
_cell.length_a   1.000
_cell.length_b   1.000
_cell.length_c   1.000
_cell.angle_alpha   90.00
_cell.angle_beta   90.00
_cell.angle_gamma   90.00
#
_symmetry.space_group_name_H-M   'P 1'
#
loop_
_entity.id
_entity.type
_entity.pdbx_description
1 polymer ?
#
loop_
_entity_poly.entity_id
_entity_poly.type
_entity_poly.pdbx_seq_one_letter_code
_entity_poly.pdbx_strand_id
1 'polypeptide(L)'
;MEEDVERMRSVRRLVGPGVPLMLDAVQKWSAGEAIRRASMLRPFDPYWLEEPIRAEDRDGHVHVRRATGVPMALGESLFTRYEFADFMRAGAVDIVQPDISRVGGFTELMKIAKLAESYNLPVAPHFLIELSVHALCGMPNGLFLEDLPGGSLTELGVLAEPIRVVNGEMAPPARPGHGIIFDPAALARHEITGRAPASPAPA
;
A
#
# COMPACT_ATOMS: atom_id res chain seq x y z
N MET A 1 -3.98 -20.31 10.36
CA MET A 1 -5.44 -20.03 10.22
C MET A 1 -6.08 -19.70 11.55
N GLU A 2 -6.02 -20.57 12.55
CA GLU A 2 -6.50 -20.26 13.93
C GLU A 2 -5.75 -19.06 14.53
N GLU A 3 -4.47 -18.98 14.31
CA GLU A 3 -3.62 -17.87 14.75
C GLU A 3 -4.06 -16.52 14.18
N ASP A 4 -4.45 -16.46 12.90
CA ASP A 4 -4.92 -15.22 12.26
C ASP A 4 -6.25 -14.77 12.85
N VAL A 5 -7.15 -15.72 13.12
CA VAL A 5 -8.43 -15.46 13.78
C VAL A 5 -8.23 -14.91 15.20
N GLU A 6 -7.31 -15.51 15.96
CA GLU A 6 -7.02 -15.04 17.33
C GLU A 6 -6.33 -13.68 17.33
N ARG A 7 -5.42 -13.44 16.37
CA ARG A 7 -4.78 -12.14 16.17
C ARG A 7 -5.82 -11.06 15.86
N MET A 8 -6.71 -11.32 14.90
CA MET A 8 -7.78 -10.38 14.55
C MET A 8 -8.75 -10.13 15.72
N ARG A 9 -9.12 -11.19 16.46
CA ARG A 9 -9.95 -11.05 17.64
C ARG A 9 -9.30 -10.17 18.70
N SER A 10 -8.01 -10.37 18.94
CA SER A 10 -7.25 -9.62 19.95
C SER A 10 -7.12 -8.16 19.56
N VAL A 11 -6.78 -7.86 18.28
CA VAL A 11 -6.69 -6.48 17.78
C VAL A 11 -8.05 -5.80 17.83
N ARG A 12 -9.11 -6.43 17.30
CA ARG A 12 -10.46 -5.86 17.31
C ARG A 12 -10.96 -5.57 18.72
N ARG A 13 -10.66 -6.42 19.67
CA ARG A 13 -11.01 -6.20 21.09
C ARG A 13 -10.26 -5.00 21.67
N LEU A 14 -9.00 -4.82 21.29
CA LEU A 14 -8.16 -3.74 21.79
C LEU A 14 -8.58 -2.38 21.23
N VAL A 15 -8.80 -2.28 19.92
CA VAL A 15 -9.07 -1.00 19.23
C VAL A 15 -10.56 -0.64 19.20
N GLY A 16 -11.45 -1.59 19.51
CA GLY A 16 -12.89 -1.37 19.45
C GLY A 16 -13.47 -1.38 18.02
N PRO A 17 -14.79 -1.23 17.86
CA PRO A 17 -15.46 -1.35 16.58
C PRO A 17 -15.28 -0.13 15.65
N GLY A 18 -14.84 1.01 16.19
CA GLY A 18 -14.73 2.26 15.44
C GLY A 18 -13.42 2.43 14.64
N VAL A 19 -12.44 1.55 14.84
CA VAL A 19 -11.15 1.62 14.12
C VAL A 19 -11.19 0.67 12.93
N PRO A 20 -10.97 1.16 11.68
CA PRO A 20 -10.85 0.30 10.51
C PRO A 20 -9.67 -0.68 10.69
N LEU A 21 -9.90 -1.96 10.48
CA LEU A 21 -8.85 -2.98 10.46
C LEU A 21 -8.55 -3.38 9.03
N MET A 22 -7.34 -3.14 8.59
CA MET A 22 -6.83 -3.49 7.28
C MET A 22 -5.97 -4.75 7.41
N LEU A 23 -6.09 -5.65 6.45
CA LEU A 23 -5.38 -6.93 6.44
C LEU A 23 -4.52 -7.00 5.20
N ASP A 24 -3.22 -7.17 5.36
CA ASP A 24 -2.30 -7.47 4.28
C ASP A 24 -1.83 -8.92 4.36
N ALA A 25 -1.97 -9.65 3.27
CA ALA A 25 -1.53 -11.04 3.14
C ALA A 25 -0.24 -11.20 2.35
N VAL A 26 0.31 -10.11 1.82
CA VAL A 26 1.60 -10.06 1.12
C VAL A 26 1.73 -11.20 0.09
N GLN A 27 0.69 -11.44 -0.70
CA GLN A 27 0.62 -12.42 -1.80
C GLN A 27 0.88 -13.89 -1.38
N LYS A 28 0.62 -14.24 -0.11
CA LYS A 28 1.02 -15.54 0.44
C LYS A 28 0.03 -16.67 0.17
N TRP A 29 -1.19 -16.37 -0.23
CA TRP A 29 -2.24 -17.40 -0.32
C TRP A 29 -2.53 -17.78 -1.77
N SER A 30 -3.06 -19.00 -1.96
CA SER A 30 -3.80 -19.34 -3.16
C SER A 30 -5.22 -18.73 -3.11
N ALA A 31 -5.90 -18.60 -4.25
CA ALA A 31 -7.25 -18.05 -4.28
C ALA A 31 -8.22 -18.84 -3.37
N GLY A 32 -8.14 -20.17 -3.37
CA GLY A 32 -8.96 -21.00 -2.49
C GLY A 32 -8.65 -20.82 -1.01
N GLU A 33 -7.39 -20.58 -0.65
CA GLU A 33 -7.00 -20.28 0.72
C GLU A 33 -7.45 -18.87 1.12
N ALA A 34 -7.30 -17.88 0.25
CA ALA A 34 -7.76 -16.51 0.45
C ALA A 34 -9.26 -16.48 0.76
N ILE A 35 -10.08 -17.22 0.01
CA ILE A 35 -11.53 -17.32 0.23
C ILE A 35 -11.83 -17.92 1.61
N ARG A 36 -11.17 -19.04 1.97
CA ARG A 36 -11.39 -19.66 3.29
C ARG A 36 -10.97 -18.74 4.44
N ARG A 37 -9.81 -18.10 4.34
CA ARG A 37 -9.30 -17.19 5.38
C ARG A 37 -10.18 -15.94 5.50
N ALA A 38 -10.51 -15.29 4.40
CA ALA A 38 -11.39 -14.13 4.40
C ALA A 38 -12.77 -14.44 5.03
N SER A 39 -13.34 -15.61 4.75
CA SER A 39 -14.59 -16.05 5.36
C SER A 39 -14.48 -16.19 6.89
N MET A 40 -13.34 -16.67 7.40
CA MET A 40 -13.09 -16.79 8.85
C MET A 40 -12.81 -15.45 9.52
N LEU A 41 -12.23 -14.50 8.78
CA LEU A 41 -11.87 -13.17 9.29
C LEU A 41 -13.01 -12.15 9.15
N ARG A 42 -13.98 -12.42 8.29
CA ARG A 42 -15.16 -11.57 8.05
C ARG A 42 -15.91 -11.13 9.33
N PRO A 43 -16.08 -11.96 10.37
CA PRO A 43 -16.75 -11.55 11.61
C PRO A 43 -16.06 -10.41 12.37
N PHE A 44 -14.80 -10.10 12.03
CA PHE A 44 -14.05 -9.00 12.62
C PHE A 44 -14.14 -7.70 11.82
N ASP A 45 -14.98 -7.68 10.78
CA ASP A 45 -15.23 -6.52 9.91
C ASP A 45 -13.94 -5.90 9.36
N PRO A 46 -13.17 -6.64 8.52
CA PRO A 46 -11.99 -6.08 7.87
C PRO A 46 -12.39 -4.98 6.90
N TYR A 47 -11.71 -3.82 6.97
CA TYR A 47 -11.95 -2.70 6.10
C TYR A 47 -11.54 -3.01 4.65
N TRP A 48 -10.40 -3.71 4.49
CA TRP A 48 -9.99 -4.36 3.25
C TRP A 48 -9.12 -5.60 3.50
N LEU A 49 -8.98 -6.40 2.47
CA LEU A 49 -7.99 -7.46 2.34
C LEU A 49 -7.02 -7.07 1.22
N GLU A 50 -5.75 -6.89 1.57
CA GLU A 50 -4.69 -6.44 0.69
C GLU A 50 -3.91 -7.62 0.14
N GLU A 51 -3.65 -7.59 -1.17
CA GLU A 51 -2.87 -8.57 -1.94
C GLU A 51 -2.92 -10.00 -1.38
N PRO A 52 -4.11 -10.64 -1.28
CA PRO A 52 -4.20 -11.98 -0.70
C PRO A 52 -3.48 -13.05 -1.52
N ILE A 53 -3.42 -12.87 -2.84
CA ILE A 53 -2.84 -13.78 -3.80
C ILE A 53 -1.80 -13.05 -4.65
N ARG A 54 -1.11 -13.76 -5.52
CA ARG A 54 -0.10 -13.20 -6.42
C ARG A 54 -0.65 -11.99 -7.19
N ALA A 55 0.10 -10.89 -7.20
CA ALA A 55 -0.35 -9.62 -7.78
C ALA A 55 -0.71 -9.71 -9.26
N GLU A 56 -0.02 -10.57 -10.02
CA GLU A 56 -0.30 -10.77 -11.45
C GLU A 56 -1.58 -11.56 -11.75
N ASP A 57 -2.17 -12.23 -10.74
CA ASP A 57 -3.39 -13.03 -10.92
C ASP A 57 -4.67 -12.18 -10.81
N ARG A 58 -4.91 -11.35 -11.82
CA ARG A 58 -6.07 -10.46 -11.88
C ARG A 58 -7.40 -11.23 -11.73
N ASP A 59 -7.57 -12.33 -12.46
CA ASP A 59 -8.82 -13.08 -12.46
C ASP A 59 -9.04 -13.82 -11.13
N GLY A 60 -7.96 -14.25 -10.48
CA GLY A 60 -7.98 -14.75 -9.12
C GLY A 60 -8.46 -13.70 -8.12
N HIS A 61 -8.01 -12.44 -8.23
CA HIS A 61 -8.51 -11.35 -7.40
C HIS A 61 -10.00 -11.09 -7.61
N VAL A 62 -10.48 -11.10 -8.87
CA VAL A 62 -11.93 -11.04 -9.17
C VAL A 62 -12.70 -12.16 -8.47
N HIS A 63 -12.14 -13.39 -8.53
CA HIS A 63 -12.78 -14.56 -7.91
C HIS A 63 -12.84 -14.44 -6.39
N VAL A 64 -11.72 -14.10 -5.73
CA VAL A 64 -11.65 -13.91 -4.27
C VAL A 64 -12.61 -12.82 -3.82
N ARG A 65 -12.57 -11.65 -4.47
CA ARG A 65 -13.43 -10.51 -4.16
C ARG A 65 -14.92 -10.88 -4.22
N ARG A 66 -15.35 -11.53 -5.31
CA ARG A 66 -16.75 -11.95 -5.50
C ARG A 66 -17.19 -13.01 -4.50
N ALA A 67 -16.31 -13.96 -4.18
CA ALA A 67 -16.64 -15.05 -3.26
C ALA A 67 -16.74 -14.61 -1.80
N THR A 68 -15.96 -13.59 -1.42
CA THR A 68 -15.85 -13.17 0.00
C THR A 68 -16.68 -11.94 0.33
N GLY A 69 -16.88 -11.04 -0.62
CA GLY A 69 -17.50 -9.73 -0.41
C GLY A 69 -16.67 -8.79 0.48
N VAL A 70 -15.42 -9.15 0.81
CA VAL A 70 -14.48 -8.27 1.51
C VAL A 70 -13.87 -7.32 0.47
N PRO A 71 -13.80 -6.00 0.74
CA PRO A 71 -13.15 -5.07 -0.16
C PRO A 71 -11.70 -5.46 -0.44
N MET A 72 -11.29 -5.38 -1.69
CA MET A 72 -9.96 -5.78 -2.16
C MET A 72 -9.08 -4.54 -2.35
N ALA A 73 -7.94 -4.49 -1.66
CA ALA A 73 -6.91 -3.48 -1.87
C ALA A 73 -5.71 -4.10 -2.58
N LEU A 74 -5.18 -3.43 -3.58
CA LEU A 74 -3.99 -3.87 -4.31
C LEU A 74 -3.41 -2.75 -5.17
N GLY A 75 -2.17 -2.93 -5.59
CA GLY A 75 -1.55 -2.06 -6.57
C GLY A 75 -0.08 -1.78 -6.34
N GLU A 76 0.47 -2.09 -5.17
CA GLU A 76 1.89 -1.89 -4.91
C GLU A 76 2.79 -2.62 -5.91
N SER A 77 2.34 -3.77 -6.40
CA SER A 77 3.08 -4.62 -7.34
C SER A 77 2.70 -4.41 -8.81
N LEU A 78 1.91 -3.35 -9.12
CA LEU A 78 1.60 -2.93 -10.48
C LEU A 78 2.45 -1.70 -10.87
N PHE A 79 2.97 -1.69 -12.10
CA PHE A 79 3.95 -0.68 -12.51
C PHE A 79 3.39 0.37 -13.49
N THR A 80 2.34 0.03 -14.23
CA THR A 80 1.83 0.90 -15.29
C THR A 80 0.34 1.17 -15.13
N ARG A 81 -0.11 2.37 -15.52
CA ARG A 81 -1.56 2.67 -15.55
C ARG A 81 -2.37 1.71 -16.41
N TYR A 82 -1.74 0.99 -17.32
CA TYR A 82 -2.42 0.01 -18.17
C TYR A 82 -2.78 -1.25 -17.38
N GLU A 83 -1.89 -1.71 -16.51
CA GLU A 83 -2.17 -2.80 -15.57
C GLU A 83 -3.28 -2.38 -14.60
N PHE A 84 -3.19 -1.20 -14.01
CA PHE A 84 -4.25 -0.65 -13.16
C PHE A 84 -5.60 -0.58 -13.89
N ALA A 85 -5.61 -0.13 -15.16
CA ALA A 85 -6.82 -0.08 -15.97
C ALA A 85 -7.46 -1.47 -16.17
N ASP A 86 -6.62 -2.49 -16.36
CA ASP A 86 -7.10 -3.86 -16.55
C ASP A 86 -7.70 -4.45 -15.28
N PHE A 87 -7.08 -4.21 -14.13
CA PHE A 87 -7.62 -4.62 -12.82
C PHE A 87 -8.94 -3.91 -12.48
N MET A 88 -9.00 -2.59 -12.69
CA MET A 88 -10.22 -1.80 -12.46
C MET A 88 -11.35 -2.25 -13.39
N ARG A 89 -11.07 -2.43 -14.68
CA ARG A 89 -12.06 -2.89 -15.68
C ARG A 89 -12.61 -4.27 -15.35
N ALA A 90 -11.77 -5.17 -14.86
CA ALA A 90 -12.17 -6.51 -14.44
C ALA A 90 -12.99 -6.51 -13.14
N GLY A 91 -12.95 -5.42 -12.37
CA GLY A 91 -13.54 -5.37 -11.03
C GLY A 91 -12.75 -6.21 -10.03
N ALA A 92 -11.42 -6.19 -10.13
CA ALA A 92 -10.51 -6.93 -9.26
C ALA A 92 -10.11 -6.15 -7.99
N VAL A 93 -10.38 -4.84 -7.94
CA VAL A 93 -9.91 -3.93 -6.91
C VAL A 93 -11.03 -3.01 -6.42
N ASP A 94 -11.02 -2.69 -5.14
CA ASP A 94 -11.90 -1.69 -4.50
C ASP A 94 -11.10 -0.48 -3.99
N ILE A 95 -9.87 -0.70 -3.54
CA ILE A 95 -8.94 0.34 -3.09
C ILE A 95 -7.64 0.23 -3.88
N VAL A 96 -7.28 1.29 -4.58
CA VAL A 96 -6.12 1.31 -5.48
C VAL A 96 -4.90 1.79 -4.72
N GLN A 97 -3.81 0.98 -4.68
CA GLN A 97 -2.62 1.24 -3.87
C GLN A 97 -1.35 1.36 -4.72
N PRO A 98 -1.21 2.41 -5.55
CA PRO A 98 -0.02 2.59 -6.36
C PRO A 98 1.17 3.03 -5.50
N ASP A 99 2.34 2.45 -5.74
CA ASP A 99 3.61 2.91 -5.18
C ASP A 99 4.24 3.95 -6.08
N ILE A 100 4.52 5.14 -5.53
CA ILE A 100 5.05 6.27 -6.30
C ILE A 100 6.40 5.98 -6.98
N SER A 101 7.24 5.14 -6.38
CA SER A 101 8.53 4.76 -6.94
C SER A 101 8.38 3.73 -8.05
N ARG A 102 7.52 2.73 -7.84
CA ARG A 102 7.31 1.63 -8.78
C ARG A 102 6.61 2.09 -10.06
N VAL A 103 5.65 3.01 -9.95
CA VAL A 103 4.96 3.57 -11.13
C VAL A 103 5.77 4.65 -11.85
N GLY A 104 6.94 5.05 -11.33
CA GLY A 104 7.83 6.00 -11.99
C GLY A 104 7.59 7.47 -11.66
N GLY A 105 6.97 7.77 -10.50
CA GLY A 105 6.86 9.12 -9.93
C GLY A 105 5.49 9.75 -10.03
N PHE A 106 5.41 11.02 -9.62
CA PHE A 106 4.17 11.78 -9.50
C PHE A 106 3.29 11.79 -10.75
N THR A 107 3.90 11.96 -11.93
CA THR A 107 3.14 12.07 -13.18
C THR A 107 2.31 10.83 -13.46
N GLU A 108 2.87 9.65 -13.28
CA GLU A 108 2.15 8.40 -13.54
C GLU A 108 1.18 8.08 -12.41
N LEU A 109 1.58 8.32 -11.16
CA LEU A 109 0.72 8.16 -9.98
C LEU A 109 -0.57 8.99 -10.13
N MET A 110 -0.48 10.26 -10.52
CA MET A 110 -1.65 11.13 -10.72
C MET A 110 -2.54 10.68 -11.87
N LYS A 111 -1.98 10.08 -12.93
CA LYS A 111 -2.78 9.48 -14.01
C LYS A 111 -3.55 8.26 -13.52
N ILE A 112 -2.92 7.42 -12.69
CA ILE A 112 -3.57 6.26 -12.06
C ILE A 112 -4.70 6.74 -11.14
N ALA A 113 -4.46 7.77 -10.32
CA ALA A 113 -5.47 8.34 -9.45
C ALA A 113 -6.68 8.90 -10.22
N LYS A 114 -6.43 9.62 -11.32
CA LYS A 114 -7.51 10.11 -12.19
C LYS A 114 -8.26 8.98 -12.90
N LEU A 115 -7.56 7.93 -13.26
CA LEU A 115 -8.21 6.73 -13.79
C LEU A 115 -9.09 6.08 -12.73
N ALA A 116 -8.60 5.88 -11.50
CA ALA A 116 -9.36 5.34 -10.38
C ALA A 116 -10.62 6.20 -10.08
N GLU A 117 -10.49 7.53 -10.11
CA GLU A 117 -11.61 8.46 -9.96
C GLU A 117 -12.72 8.19 -10.98
N SER A 118 -12.39 7.88 -12.24
CA SER A 118 -13.36 7.57 -13.28
C SER A 118 -14.13 6.26 -13.04
N TYR A 119 -13.60 5.38 -12.20
CA TYR A 119 -14.25 4.15 -11.71
C TYR A 119 -14.88 4.32 -10.33
N ASN A 120 -14.88 5.54 -9.74
CA ASN A 120 -15.31 5.82 -8.36
C ASN A 120 -14.54 4.99 -7.32
N LEU A 121 -13.25 4.73 -7.56
CA LEU A 121 -12.38 3.99 -6.65
C LEU A 121 -11.50 4.95 -5.85
N PRO A 122 -11.38 4.74 -4.52
CA PRO A 122 -10.44 5.47 -3.69
C PRO A 122 -8.99 5.01 -3.93
N VAL A 123 -8.06 5.90 -3.60
CA VAL A 123 -6.62 5.66 -3.70
C VAL A 123 -5.98 5.80 -2.33
N ALA A 124 -5.22 4.79 -1.91
CA ALA A 124 -4.38 4.78 -0.73
C ALA A 124 -2.95 4.40 -1.15
N PRO A 125 -2.07 5.36 -1.49
CA PRO A 125 -0.74 5.07 -2.02
C PRO A 125 0.07 4.21 -1.06
N HIS A 126 0.75 3.20 -1.62
CA HIS A 126 1.71 2.37 -0.90
C HIS A 126 2.99 3.16 -0.65
N PHE A 127 3.48 3.11 0.59
CA PHE A 127 4.84 3.48 1.00
C PHE A 127 5.29 4.92 0.64
N LEU A 128 6.58 5.23 0.90
CA LEU A 128 7.23 6.52 0.63
C LEU A 128 6.36 7.72 1.04
N ILE A 129 5.97 7.75 2.30
CA ILE A 129 5.00 8.70 2.86
C ILE A 129 5.37 10.16 2.58
N GLU A 130 6.65 10.50 2.60
CA GLU A 130 7.14 11.87 2.38
C GLU A 130 6.91 12.37 0.94
N LEU A 131 6.78 11.45 -0.02
CA LEU A 131 6.40 11.78 -1.40
C LEU A 131 4.89 11.56 -1.60
N SER A 132 4.37 10.45 -1.13
CA SER A 132 2.97 10.06 -1.31
C SER A 132 1.99 11.07 -0.72
N VAL A 133 2.35 11.77 0.39
CA VAL A 133 1.52 12.82 0.99
C VAL A 133 1.20 13.96 0.02
N HIS A 134 2.18 14.37 -0.82
CA HIS A 134 1.96 15.44 -1.80
C HIS A 134 0.92 15.04 -2.84
N ALA A 135 1.04 13.82 -3.35
CA ALA A 135 0.10 13.29 -4.33
C ALA A 135 -1.29 13.13 -3.72
N LEU A 136 -1.37 12.53 -2.52
CA LEU A 136 -2.62 12.26 -1.82
C LEU A 136 -3.40 13.56 -1.53
N CYS A 137 -2.72 14.63 -1.10
CA CYS A 137 -3.34 15.94 -0.89
C CYS A 137 -3.93 16.55 -2.17
N GLY A 138 -3.46 16.14 -3.34
CA GLY A 138 -3.94 16.58 -4.65
C GLY A 138 -4.99 15.66 -5.29
N MET A 139 -5.39 14.57 -4.62
CA MET A 139 -6.33 13.58 -5.13
C MET A 139 -7.72 13.76 -4.51
N PRO A 140 -8.78 14.07 -5.28
CA PRO A 140 -10.14 14.11 -4.74
C PRO A 140 -10.63 12.77 -4.18
N ASN A 141 -10.11 11.67 -4.71
CA ASN A 141 -10.39 10.30 -4.29
C ASN A 141 -9.31 9.70 -3.39
N GLY A 142 -8.44 10.53 -2.78
CA GLY A 142 -7.46 10.10 -1.80
C GLY A 142 -8.13 9.60 -0.52
N LEU A 143 -7.63 8.48 0.04
CA LEU A 143 -8.25 7.83 1.20
C LEU A 143 -7.34 7.86 2.43
N PHE A 144 -6.23 7.14 2.40
CA PHE A 144 -5.27 7.03 3.49
C PHE A 144 -3.84 7.16 2.97
N LEU A 145 -2.96 7.64 3.84
CA LEU A 145 -1.51 7.56 3.66
C LEU A 145 -1.00 6.38 4.50
N GLU A 146 -0.23 5.51 3.91
CA GLU A 146 0.34 4.36 4.60
C GLU A 146 1.63 4.75 5.32
N ASP A 147 1.62 4.68 6.66
CA ASP A 147 2.80 4.88 7.51
C ASP A 147 3.28 3.54 8.07
N LEU A 148 4.29 2.97 7.44
CA LEU A 148 4.83 1.67 7.81
C LEU A 148 6.05 1.85 8.71
N PRO A 149 6.07 1.27 9.93
CA PRO A 149 7.22 1.36 10.83
C PRO A 149 8.52 0.87 10.17
N GLY A 150 9.58 1.67 10.26
CA GLY A 150 10.88 1.38 9.65
C GLY A 150 10.96 1.68 8.14
N GLY A 151 9.89 2.19 7.54
CA GLY A 151 9.76 2.34 6.10
C GLY A 151 9.94 3.74 5.54
N SER A 152 9.91 4.78 6.38
CA SER A 152 10.00 6.16 5.93
C SER A 152 11.45 6.65 5.79
N LEU A 153 11.67 7.63 4.91
CA LEU A 153 12.97 8.31 4.78
C LEU A 153 13.35 9.01 6.10
N THR A 154 12.36 9.48 6.83
CA THR A 154 12.51 10.07 8.17
C THR A 154 13.08 9.06 9.16
N GLU A 155 12.53 7.85 9.21
CA GLU A 155 12.99 6.79 10.12
C GLU A 155 14.35 6.21 9.72
N LEU A 156 14.64 6.17 8.42
CA LEU A 156 15.98 5.85 7.91
C LEU A 156 17.02 6.88 8.31
N GLY A 157 16.60 8.05 8.81
CA GLY A 157 17.49 9.11 9.26
C GLY A 157 18.31 9.76 8.13
N VAL A 158 17.82 9.73 6.92
CA VAL A 158 18.49 10.29 5.73
C VAL A 158 18.04 11.72 5.40
N LEU A 159 17.09 12.26 6.15
CA LEU A 159 16.58 13.61 5.98
C LEU A 159 17.24 14.59 6.97
N ALA A 160 17.66 15.76 6.47
CA ALA A 160 18.14 16.86 7.30
C ALA A 160 17.01 17.42 8.21
N GLU A 161 15.77 17.38 7.70
CA GLU A 161 14.58 17.78 8.43
C GLU A 161 13.53 16.66 8.35
N PRO A 162 13.25 15.98 9.47
CA PRO A 162 12.24 14.92 9.53
C PRO A 162 10.84 15.43 9.18
N ILE A 163 10.11 14.66 8.38
CA ILE A 163 8.70 14.90 8.08
C ILE A 163 7.89 13.85 8.84
N ARG A 164 7.06 14.28 9.79
CA ARG A 164 6.44 13.38 10.77
C ARG A 164 4.93 13.33 10.65
N VAL A 165 4.39 12.17 10.96
CA VAL A 165 2.96 12.04 11.30
C VAL A 165 2.74 12.61 12.70
N VAL A 166 1.78 13.51 12.84
CA VAL A 166 1.41 14.16 14.10
C VAL A 166 -0.10 14.00 14.30
N ASN A 167 -0.49 13.35 15.39
CA ASN A 167 -1.91 13.06 15.70
C ASN A 167 -2.68 12.33 14.58
N GLY A 168 -1.99 11.42 13.87
CA GLY A 168 -2.58 10.67 12.77
C GLY A 168 -2.67 11.44 11.44
N GLU A 169 -2.08 12.62 11.36
CA GLU A 169 -2.06 13.45 10.16
C GLU A 169 -0.62 13.75 9.72
N MET A 170 -0.42 13.89 8.42
CA MET A 170 0.84 14.32 7.82
C MET A 170 0.59 15.47 6.85
N ALA A 171 1.41 16.51 6.96
CA ALA A 171 1.40 17.64 6.03
C ALA A 171 2.66 17.60 5.15
N PRO A 172 2.54 17.88 3.83
CA PRO A 172 3.70 18.04 2.97
C PRO A 172 4.50 19.30 3.38
N PRO A 173 5.85 19.31 3.23
CA PRO A 173 6.63 20.51 3.44
C PRO A 173 6.17 21.69 2.58
N ALA A 174 6.15 22.90 3.15
CA ALA A 174 5.71 24.11 2.47
C ALA A 174 6.74 24.69 1.46
N ARG A 175 7.81 23.97 1.17
CA ARG A 175 8.86 24.39 0.23
C ARG A 175 8.49 24.04 -1.22
N PRO A 176 9.08 24.75 -2.21
CA PRO A 176 8.93 24.39 -3.62
C PRO A 176 9.35 22.94 -3.91
N GLY A 177 8.70 22.31 -4.88
CA GLY A 177 8.91 20.90 -5.21
C GLY A 177 8.38 19.98 -4.11
N HIS A 178 9.02 18.86 -3.86
CA HIS A 178 8.68 17.94 -2.77
C HIS A 178 9.16 18.41 -1.39
N GLY A 179 9.94 19.49 -1.30
CA GLY A 179 10.41 20.08 -0.06
C GLY A 179 11.34 19.21 0.81
N ILE A 180 11.67 18.02 0.38
CA ILE A 180 12.57 17.09 1.08
C ILE A 180 14.02 17.60 0.96
N ILE A 181 14.71 17.64 2.10
CA ILE A 181 16.15 17.95 2.16
C ILE A 181 16.87 16.74 2.72
N PHE A 182 17.74 16.15 1.92
CA PHE A 182 18.57 15.04 2.36
C PHE A 182 19.76 15.54 3.17
N ASP A 183 20.20 14.77 4.18
CA ASP A 183 21.44 14.96 4.89
C ASP A 183 22.59 14.22 4.14
N PRO A 184 23.55 14.93 3.54
CA PRO A 184 24.63 14.29 2.79
C PRO A 184 25.49 13.36 3.67
N ALA A 185 25.71 13.70 4.95
CA ALA A 185 26.48 12.86 5.85
C ALA A 185 25.71 11.57 6.20
N ALA A 186 24.38 11.66 6.33
CA ALA A 186 23.55 10.50 6.53
C ALA A 186 23.53 9.60 5.29
N LEU A 187 23.36 10.17 4.10
CA LEU A 187 23.40 9.41 2.84
C LEU A 187 24.74 8.70 2.64
N ALA A 188 25.87 9.34 2.96
CA ALA A 188 27.19 8.72 2.85
C ALA A 188 27.33 7.45 3.71
N ARG A 189 26.60 7.34 4.83
CA ARG A 189 26.58 6.11 5.65
C ARG A 189 25.84 4.94 5.01
N HIS A 190 24.98 5.22 4.03
CA HIS A 190 24.22 4.23 3.28
C HIS A 190 24.80 3.98 1.87
N GLU A 191 25.94 4.63 1.55
CA GLU A 191 26.58 4.43 0.28
C GLU A 191 27.09 3.00 0.11
N ILE A 192 26.63 2.32 -0.93
CA ILE A 192 27.09 0.98 -1.28
C ILE A 192 28.36 1.13 -2.10
N THR A 193 29.52 1.05 -1.43
CA THR A 193 30.83 1.00 -2.07
C THR A 193 31.14 -0.45 -2.47
N GLY A 194 30.85 -0.81 -3.71
CA GLY A 194 31.15 -2.13 -4.26
C GLY A 194 29.97 -2.77 -4.99
N ARG A 195 30.28 -3.70 -5.87
CA ARG A 195 29.26 -4.52 -6.54
C ARG A 195 28.56 -5.37 -5.47
N ALA A 196 27.25 -5.26 -5.38
CA ALA A 196 26.49 -6.16 -4.52
C ALA A 196 26.91 -7.62 -4.79
N PRO A 197 27.11 -8.46 -3.75
CA PRO A 197 27.37 -9.86 -3.96
C PRO A 197 26.26 -10.43 -4.84
N ALA A 198 26.63 -11.17 -5.90
CA ALA A 198 25.65 -11.84 -6.74
C ALA A 198 24.77 -12.70 -5.84
N SER A 199 23.45 -12.55 -5.93
CA SER A 199 22.52 -13.45 -5.27
C SER A 199 22.92 -14.89 -5.59
N PRO A 200 22.98 -15.81 -4.60
CA PRO A 200 23.22 -17.19 -4.88
C PRO A 200 22.14 -17.67 -5.86
N ALA A 201 22.56 -18.37 -6.91
CA ALA A 201 21.64 -18.98 -7.85
C ALA A 201 20.67 -19.88 -7.10
N PRO A 202 19.38 -19.90 -7.45
CA PRO A 202 18.43 -20.82 -6.83
C PRO A 202 18.88 -22.26 -7.07
N ALA A 203 18.92 -23.03 -5.98
CA ALA A 203 19.21 -24.47 -6.01
C ALA A 203 18.05 -25.26 -6.63
#